data_2459114242e409e87d956174e5606271
#
_entry.id   2459114242e409e87d956174e5606271
#
_cell.length_a   1.000
_cell.length_b   1.000
_cell.length_c   1.000
_cell.angle_alpha   90.00
_cell.angle_beta   90.00
_cell.angle_gamma   90.00
#
_symmetry.space_group_name_H-M   'P 1'
#
loop_
_entity.id
_entity.type
_entity.pdbx_description
1 polymer ?
#
loop_
_entity_poly.entity_id
_entity_poly.type
_entity_poly.pdbx_seq_one_letter_code
_entity_poly.pdbx_strand_id
1 'polypeptide(L)'
;MRAEIWGCPRFPKYELDNKKELLKSIAEEENVQWENYYASLDYEALFRIAKEFVYRKQIVLCGRGVSKMLAEMISIRLAGCTIGSVVMDTELNDNIHMGLPLIQNQTLTVVISFPDYYFMTEKIAEYAKSKGSHVIAITDSKEAAITRFSDDVLTVPSHTRLFLNTLSIPMGLLNVLTSAIDIEKNFKGEGKEAIWQGRWIFISRKKHGWNKANKYDSIICNRENDDYSSFFSVFST
;
A
#
# COMPACT_ATOMS: atom_id res chain seq x y z
N MET A 1 -14.61 -17.00 -28.16
CA MET A 1 -13.24 -16.84 -28.67
C MET A 1 -12.45 -15.66 -28.02
N ARG A 2 -12.82 -15.15 -26.83
CA ARG A 2 -12.06 -14.11 -26.08
C ARG A 2 -11.55 -14.57 -24.70
N ALA A 3 -11.98 -15.70 -24.19
CA ALA A 3 -11.59 -16.21 -22.86
C ALA A 3 -10.33 -17.11 -22.87
N GLU A 4 -9.84 -17.51 -24.03
CA GLU A 4 -8.68 -18.44 -24.14
C GLU A 4 -7.32 -17.70 -24.23
N ILE A 5 -7.31 -16.38 -24.45
CA ILE A 5 -6.09 -15.60 -24.67
C ILE A 5 -5.38 -15.27 -23.35
N TRP A 6 -6.04 -15.33 -22.19
CA TRP A 6 -5.49 -14.82 -20.93
C TRP A 6 -5.25 -15.88 -19.85
N GLY A 7 -5.32 -17.17 -20.18
CA GLY A 7 -5.09 -18.24 -19.18
C GLY A 7 -6.03 -18.17 -17.95
N CYS A 8 -7.13 -17.43 -18.06
CA CYS A 8 -8.11 -17.36 -16.99
C CYS A 8 -8.63 -18.76 -16.72
N PRO A 9 -8.55 -19.29 -15.49
CA PRO A 9 -9.19 -20.54 -15.15
C PRO A 9 -10.65 -20.43 -15.57
N ARG A 10 -11.14 -21.43 -16.33
CA ARG A 10 -12.55 -21.49 -16.75
C ARG A 10 -13.37 -21.36 -15.48
N PHE A 11 -14.06 -20.24 -15.33
CA PHE A 11 -15.00 -20.10 -14.23
C PHE A 11 -15.95 -21.29 -14.25
N PRO A 12 -16.13 -22.00 -13.14
CA PRO A 12 -17.13 -23.05 -13.10
C PRO A 12 -18.44 -22.46 -13.61
N LYS A 13 -19.17 -23.23 -14.47
CA LYS A 13 -20.51 -22.81 -14.90
C LYS A 13 -21.31 -22.59 -13.63
N TYR A 14 -21.62 -21.35 -13.33
CA TYR A 14 -22.48 -21.02 -12.22
C TYR A 14 -23.89 -21.50 -12.61
N GLU A 15 -24.42 -22.42 -11.87
CA GLU A 15 -25.89 -22.66 -11.84
C GLU A 15 -26.47 -21.43 -11.15
N LEU A 16 -26.93 -20.49 -11.97
CA LEU A 16 -27.22 -19.09 -11.58
C LEU A 16 -28.63 -18.94 -10.99
N ASP A 17 -29.19 -19.95 -10.35
CA ASP A 17 -30.54 -19.87 -9.80
C ASP A 17 -30.66 -18.92 -8.62
N ASN A 18 -29.48 -18.56 -7.95
CA ASN A 18 -29.51 -17.64 -6.85
C ASN A 18 -28.28 -16.69 -6.85
N LYS A 19 -28.35 -15.62 -7.65
CA LYS A 19 -27.31 -14.59 -7.75
C LYS A 19 -26.96 -13.93 -6.41
N LYS A 20 -27.93 -13.80 -5.52
CA LYS A 20 -27.74 -13.19 -4.20
C LYS A 20 -26.91 -14.10 -3.29
N GLU A 21 -27.20 -15.40 -3.29
CA GLU A 21 -26.41 -16.37 -2.50
C GLU A 21 -25.00 -16.51 -3.04
N LEU A 22 -24.81 -16.49 -4.36
CA LEU A 22 -23.49 -16.50 -4.96
C LEU A 22 -22.67 -15.28 -4.52
N LEU A 23 -23.25 -14.08 -4.61
CA LEU A 23 -22.56 -12.86 -4.17
C LEU A 23 -22.23 -12.89 -2.68
N LYS A 24 -23.14 -13.42 -1.86
CA LYS A 24 -22.93 -13.57 -0.42
C LYS A 24 -21.79 -14.56 -0.13
N SER A 25 -21.75 -15.71 -0.83
CA SER A 25 -20.67 -16.68 -0.64
C SER A 25 -19.30 -16.12 -1.04
N ILE A 26 -19.23 -15.28 -2.08
CA ILE A 26 -17.99 -14.61 -2.48
C ILE A 26 -17.51 -13.65 -1.38
N ALA A 27 -18.42 -12.87 -0.80
CA ALA A 27 -18.09 -11.96 0.29
C ALA A 27 -17.62 -12.71 1.56
N GLU A 28 -18.24 -13.84 1.86
CA GLU A 28 -17.84 -14.72 2.96
C GLU A 28 -16.45 -15.34 2.73
N GLU A 29 -16.17 -15.80 1.51
CA GLU A 29 -14.83 -16.30 1.14
C GLU A 29 -13.75 -15.23 1.31
N GLU A 30 -14.03 -14.01 0.87
CA GLU A 30 -13.10 -12.88 1.02
C GLU A 30 -12.87 -12.56 2.51
N ASN A 31 -13.90 -12.55 3.33
CA ASN A 31 -13.78 -12.35 4.78
C ASN A 31 -12.90 -13.43 5.44
N VAL A 32 -13.12 -14.70 5.11
CA VAL A 32 -12.29 -15.82 5.62
C VAL A 32 -10.83 -15.68 5.19
N GLN A 33 -10.57 -15.27 3.94
CA GLN A 33 -9.20 -15.00 3.48
C GLN A 33 -8.55 -13.87 4.27
N TRP A 34 -9.29 -12.81 4.59
CA TRP A 34 -8.84 -11.71 5.43
C TRP A 34 -8.43 -12.18 6.82
N GLU A 35 -9.32 -12.89 7.49
CA GLU A 35 -9.10 -13.41 8.84
C GLU A 35 -7.85 -14.31 8.90
N ASN A 36 -7.74 -15.25 7.97
CA ASN A 36 -6.60 -16.15 7.87
C ASN A 36 -5.30 -15.40 7.60
N TYR A 37 -5.32 -14.40 6.72
CA TYR A 37 -4.15 -13.63 6.36
C TYR A 37 -3.65 -12.81 7.56
N TYR A 38 -4.52 -12.09 8.25
CA TYR A 38 -4.15 -11.32 9.43
C TYR A 38 -3.64 -12.20 10.58
N ALA A 39 -4.24 -13.36 10.79
CA ALA A 39 -3.78 -14.31 11.80
C ALA A 39 -2.37 -14.87 11.49
N SER A 40 -1.95 -14.85 10.21
CA SER A 40 -0.65 -15.37 9.75
C SER A 40 0.44 -14.30 9.65
N LEU A 41 0.13 -13.02 9.92
CA LEU A 41 1.11 -11.94 9.78
C LEU A 41 2.26 -12.08 10.76
N ASP A 42 3.48 -12.02 10.23
CA ASP A 42 4.71 -11.89 11.01
C ASP A 42 4.98 -10.41 11.31
N TYR A 43 4.55 -9.95 12.49
CA TYR A 43 4.70 -8.56 12.91
C TYR A 43 6.17 -8.18 13.12
N GLU A 44 7.03 -9.10 13.53
CA GLU A 44 8.47 -8.84 13.68
C GLU A 44 9.11 -8.59 12.31
N ALA A 45 8.75 -9.39 11.30
CA ALA A 45 9.19 -9.15 9.93
C ALA A 45 8.67 -7.82 9.38
N LEU A 46 7.43 -7.44 9.71
CA LEU A 46 6.89 -6.13 9.30
C LEU A 46 7.64 -4.97 9.93
N PHE A 47 8.01 -5.03 11.21
CA PHE A 47 8.82 -3.99 11.85
C PHE A 47 10.26 -3.97 11.31
N ARG A 48 10.87 -5.13 11.01
CA ARG A 48 12.17 -5.18 10.34
C ARG A 48 12.12 -4.47 8.98
N ILE A 49 11.08 -4.73 8.19
CA ILE A 49 10.86 -4.07 6.90
C ILE A 49 10.55 -2.58 7.10
N ALA A 50 9.76 -2.20 8.10
CA ALA A 50 9.44 -0.80 8.41
C ALA A 50 10.70 0.03 8.68
N LYS A 51 11.73 -0.54 9.32
CA LYS A 51 13.03 0.10 9.54
C LYS A 51 13.69 0.49 8.22
N GLU A 52 13.64 -0.36 7.21
CA GLU A 52 14.22 -0.03 5.89
C GLU A 52 13.55 1.21 5.29
N PHE A 53 12.21 1.37 5.44
CA PHE A 53 11.52 2.59 5.00
C PHE A 53 11.93 3.84 5.77
N VAL A 54 12.23 3.72 7.06
CA VAL A 54 12.57 4.87 7.93
C VAL A 54 14.01 5.33 7.72
N TYR A 55 14.93 4.39 7.51
CA TYR A 55 16.37 4.70 7.52
C TYR A 55 17.01 4.85 6.14
N ARG A 56 16.33 4.45 5.05
CA ARG A 56 16.85 4.66 3.70
C ARG A 56 16.66 6.10 3.23
N LYS A 57 17.64 6.61 2.49
CA LYS A 57 17.65 8.00 2.00
C LYS A 57 16.67 8.22 0.84
N GLN A 58 16.46 7.21 0.03
CA GLN A 58 15.62 7.24 -1.16
C GLN A 58 14.75 5.99 -1.20
N ILE A 59 13.49 6.17 -1.55
CA ILE A 59 12.54 5.07 -1.74
C ILE A 59 12.00 5.13 -3.15
N VAL A 60 12.10 4.02 -3.88
CA VAL A 60 11.53 3.83 -5.21
C VAL A 60 10.52 2.69 -5.14
N LEU A 61 9.29 2.98 -5.53
CA LEU A 61 8.17 2.04 -5.52
C LEU A 61 7.81 1.69 -6.96
N CYS A 62 7.82 0.41 -7.30
CA CYS A 62 7.69 -0.04 -8.68
C CYS A 62 6.49 -0.98 -8.86
N GLY A 63 5.71 -0.77 -9.91
CA GLY A 63 4.59 -1.63 -10.25
C GLY A 63 3.94 -1.24 -11.58
N ARG A 64 3.06 -2.12 -12.08
CA ARG A 64 2.26 -1.93 -13.29
C ARG A 64 0.78 -2.15 -12.97
N GLY A 65 -0.13 -1.40 -13.60
CA GLY A 65 -1.56 -1.58 -13.45
C GLY A 65 -2.01 -1.52 -11.98
N VAL A 66 -2.66 -2.56 -11.47
CA VAL A 66 -3.10 -2.64 -10.07
C VAL A 66 -1.93 -2.60 -9.09
N SER A 67 -0.77 -3.15 -9.45
CA SER A 67 0.45 -3.08 -8.64
C SER A 67 0.98 -1.65 -8.51
N LYS A 68 0.84 -0.83 -9.57
CA LYS A 68 1.14 0.60 -9.50
C LYS A 68 0.21 1.34 -8.54
N MET A 69 -1.09 1.02 -8.56
CA MET A 69 -2.05 1.63 -7.62
C MET A 69 -1.66 1.35 -6.17
N LEU A 70 -1.17 0.15 -5.86
CA LEU A 70 -0.63 -0.18 -4.54
C LEU A 70 0.64 0.61 -4.22
N ALA A 71 1.54 0.78 -5.18
CA ALA A 71 2.74 1.61 -5.02
C ALA A 71 2.38 3.08 -4.74
N GLU A 72 1.41 3.63 -5.45
CA GLU A 72 0.88 4.99 -5.22
C GLU A 72 0.26 5.12 -3.82
N MET A 73 -0.48 4.11 -3.37
CA MET A 73 -1.05 4.09 -2.02
C MET A 73 0.04 4.10 -0.94
N ILE A 74 1.11 3.30 -1.10
CA ILE A 74 2.26 3.34 -0.19
C ILE A 74 2.86 4.74 -0.19
N SER A 75 3.09 5.34 -1.37
CA SER A 75 3.69 6.68 -1.50
C SER A 75 2.88 7.74 -0.75
N ILE A 76 1.55 7.72 -0.90
CA ILE A 76 0.65 8.65 -0.20
C ILE A 76 0.75 8.47 1.33
N ARG A 77 0.79 7.23 1.82
CA ARG A 77 0.93 6.94 3.25
C ARG A 77 2.29 7.35 3.79
N LEU A 78 3.37 7.10 3.05
CA LEU A 78 4.72 7.53 3.41
C LEU A 78 4.82 9.07 3.51
N ALA A 79 4.18 9.79 2.58
CA ALA A 79 4.11 11.25 2.67
C ALA A 79 3.41 11.72 3.97
N GLY A 80 2.36 11.02 4.42
CA GLY A 80 1.75 11.24 5.74
C GLY A 80 2.72 11.03 6.90
N CYS A 81 3.63 10.07 6.77
CA CYS A 81 4.73 9.85 7.72
C CYS A 81 5.94 10.78 7.49
N THR A 82 5.85 11.79 6.63
CA THR A 82 6.98 12.67 6.25
C THR A 82 8.17 11.92 5.65
N ILE A 83 7.92 10.86 4.89
CA ILE A 83 8.90 10.08 4.16
C ILE A 83 8.63 10.28 2.66
N GLY A 84 9.65 10.77 1.93
CA GLY A 84 9.56 10.95 0.49
C GLY A 84 9.77 9.64 -0.27
N SER A 85 9.02 9.45 -1.35
CA SER A 85 9.18 8.31 -2.25
C SER A 85 8.86 8.68 -3.69
N VAL A 86 9.35 7.88 -4.63
CA VAL A 86 9.07 8.02 -6.06
C VAL A 86 8.37 6.76 -6.54
N VAL A 87 7.26 6.92 -7.26
CA VAL A 87 6.55 5.81 -7.91
C VAL A 87 7.02 5.69 -9.35
N MET A 88 7.47 4.52 -9.72
CA MET A 88 7.91 4.17 -11.08
C MET A 88 6.90 3.23 -11.71
N ASP A 89 6.21 3.69 -12.74
CA ASP A 89 5.36 2.86 -13.58
C ASP A 89 6.24 2.01 -14.50
N THR A 90 6.21 0.71 -14.29
CA THR A 90 7.08 -0.22 -15.04
C THR A 90 6.59 -0.50 -16.46
N GLU A 91 5.44 0.05 -16.87
CA GLU A 91 4.90 -0.01 -18.22
C GLU A 91 5.39 1.16 -19.10
N LEU A 92 5.71 2.30 -18.50
CA LEU A 92 6.06 3.52 -19.20
C LEU A 92 7.59 3.70 -19.26
N ASN A 93 8.18 3.65 -20.45
CA ASN A 93 9.60 3.80 -20.66
C ASN A 93 10.17 5.08 -20.04
N ASP A 94 9.47 6.22 -20.18
CA ASP A 94 9.92 7.49 -19.61
C ASP A 94 9.99 7.44 -18.08
N ASN A 95 9.01 6.81 -17.43
CA ASN A 95 9.03 6.60 -15.97
C ASN A 95 10.20 5.70 -15.55
N ILE A 96 10.47 4.64 -16.32
CA ILE A 96 11.61 3.76 -16.06
C ILE A 96 12.92 4.55 -16.19
N HIS A 97 13.12 5.30 -17.29
CA HIS A 97 14.32 6.11 -17.50
C HIS A 97 14.52 7.16 -16.42
N MET A 98 13.47 7.77 -15.90
CA MET A 98 13.54 8.73 -14.81
C MET A 98 13.82 8.06 -13.45
N GLY A 99 13.33 6.86 -13.24
CA GLY A 99 13.46 6.14 -11.97
C GLY A 99 14.78 5.38 -11.78
N LEU A 100 15.33 4.80 -12.86
CA LEU A 100 16.55 3.98 -12.78
C LEU A 100 17.75 4.72 -12.15
N PRO A 101 18.06 6.00 -12.46
CA PRO A 101 19.17 6.71 -11.83
C PRO A 101 19.04 6.89 -10.31
N LEU A 102 17.81 6.82 -9.79
CA LEU A 102 17.53 6.96 -8.35
C LEU A 102 17.88 5.67 -7.58
N ILE A 103 18.00 4.54 -8.28
CA ILE A 103 18.29 3.23 -7.66
C ILE A 103 19.80 3.11 -7.44
N GLN A 104 20.20 3.21 -6.18
CA GLN A 104 21.59 3.19 -5.72
C GLN A 104 21.70 2.32 -4.44
N ASN A 105 22.90 2.11 -3.92
CA ASN A 105 23.14 1.28 -2.73
C ASN A 105 22.43 1.75 -1.45
N GLN A 106 22.04 3.02 -1.36
CA GLN A 106 21.30 3.57 -0.21
C GLN A 106 19.79 3.69 -0.48
N THR A 107 19.34 3.18 -1.60
CA THR A 107 17.93 3.17 -1.99
C THR A 107 17.22 1.96 -1.40
N LEU A 108 15.97 2.14 -0.99
CA LEU A 108 15.00 1.08 -0.83
C LEU A 108 14.19 0.97 -2.13
N THR A 109 14.23 -0.17 -2.79
CA THR A 109 13.41 -0.44 -3.96
C THR A 109 12.31 -1.44 -3.60
N VAL A 110 11.06 -1.02 -3.67
CA VAL A 110 9.91 -1.90 -3.46
C VAL A 110 9.33 -2.29 -4.81
N VAL A 111 9.33 -3.55 -5.12
CA VAL A 111 8.77 -4.10 -6.37
C VAL A 111 7.48 -4.84 -6.07
N ILE A 112 6.40 -4.45 -6.74
CA ILE A 112 5.07 -5.03 -6.55
C ILE A 112 4.67 -5.72 -7.85
N SER A 113 4.43 -7.03 -7.79
CA SER A 113 4.05 -7.82 -8.96
C SER A 113 3.15 -8.98 -8.54
N PHE A 114 1.99 -9.06 -9.18
CA PHE A 114 0.98 -10.10 -8.98
C PHE A 114 0.79 -10.92 -10.27
N PRO A 115 0.03 -12.02 -10.24
CA PRO A 115 -0.25 -12.85 -11.42
C PRO A 115 -0.54 -12.04 -12.68
N ASP A 116 -0.12 -12.56 -13.83
CA ASP A 116 0.17 -11.86 -15.07
C ASP A 116 1.47 -11.02 -14.92
N TYR A 117 2.40 -11.61 -14.17
CA TYR A 117 3.69 -10.98 -13.81
C TYR A 117 4.36 -10.31 -14.99
N TYR A 118 4.61 -9.02 -14.85
CA TYR A 118 5.21 -8.24 -15.92
C TYR A 118 6.73 -8.30 -15.85
N PHE A 119 7.35 -8.81 -16.93
CA PHE A 119 8.79 -9.09 -16.98
C PHE A 119 9.65 -7.85 -16.67
N MET A 120 9.21 -6.64 -17.03
CA MET A 120 9.97 -5.42 -16.76
C MET A 120 10.10 -5.15 -15.26
N THR A 121 9.08 -5.49 -14.46
CA THR A 121 9.16 -5.39 -12.99
C THR A 121 10.24 -6.30 -12.42
N GLU A 122 10.37 -7.52 -12.98
CA GLU A 122 11.47 -8.44 -12.65
C GLU A 122 12.82 -7.85 -13.02
N LYS A 123 12.97 -7.29 -14.24
CA LYS A 123 14.22 -6.66 -14.68
C LYS A 123 14.63 -5.47 -13.82
N ILE A 124 13.67 -4.71 -13.31
CA ILE A 124 13.94 -3.61 -12.38
C ILE A 124 14.41 -4.16 -11.03
N ALA A 125 13.81 -5.25 -10.52
CA ALA A 125 14.30 -5.92 -9.30
C ALA A 125 15.75 -6.41 -9.46
N GLU A 126 16.06 -7.08 -10.57
CA GLU A 126 17.41 -7.52 -10.93
C GLU A 126 18.40 -6.34 -10.97
N TYR A 127 18.03 -5.27 -11.65
CA TYR A 127 18.84 -4.04 -11.73
C TYR A 127 19.05 -3.43 -10.35
N ALA A 128 18.00 -3.27 -9.54
CA ALA A 128 18.10 -2.73 -8.21
C ALA A 128 19.06 -3.54 -7.32
N LYS A 129 18.95 -4.88 -7.38
CA LYS A 129 19.86 -5.77 -6.68
C LYS A 129 21.31 -5.60 -7.15
N SER A 130 21.55 -5.46 -8.45
CA SER A 130 22.88 -5.23 -9.02
C SER A 130 23.50 -3.90 -8.59
N LYS A 131 22.69 -2.90 -8.24
CA LYS A 131 23.12 -1.59 -7.72
C LYS A 131 23.32 -1.56 -6.21
N GLY A 132 23.11 -2.69 -5.53
CA GLY A 132 23.22 -2.79 -4.08
C GLY A 132 22.06 -2.12 -3.32
N SER A 133 20.95 -1.81 -4.01
CA SER A 133 19.71 -1.38 -3.37
C SER A 133 19.15 -2.48 -2.49
N HIS A 134 18.57 -2.15 -1.36
CA HIS A 134 17.75 -3.10 -0.62
C HIS A 134 16.42 -3.29 -1.34
N VAL A 135 16.08 -4.52 -1.69
CA VAL A 135 14.91 -4.82 -2.51
C VAL A 135 13.87 -5.56 -1.69
N ILE A 136 12.66 -5.02 -1.65
CA ILE A 136 11.48 -5.66 -1.04
C ILE A 136 10.52 -6.05 -2.15
N ALA A 137 10.13 -7.34 -2.21
CA ALA A 137 9.06 -7.82 -3.08
C ALA A 137 7.72 -7.86 -2.34
N ILE A 138 6.66 -7.38 -2.98
CA ILE A 138 5.27 -7.61 -2.58
C ILE A 138 4.60 -8.39 -3.71
N THR A 139 4.17 -9.61 -3.41
CA THR A 139 3.65 -10.54 -4.41
C THR A 139 2.69 -11.56 -3.76
N ASP A 140 2.05 -12.39 -4.55
CA ASP A 140 1.15 -13.45 -4.06
C ASP A 140 1.87 -14.76 -3.75
N SER A 141 3.08 -14.97 -4.27
CA SER A 141 3.83 -16.23 -4.15
C SER A 141 5.31 -16.00 -3.90
N LYS A 142 5.92 -16.89 -3.10
CA LYS A 142 7.39 -16.93 -2.91
C LYS A 142 8.13 -17.40 -4.17
N GLU A 143 7.45 -18.05 -5.11
CA GLU A 143 7.96 -18.52 -6.39
C GLU A 143 7.91 -17.45 -7.49
N ALA A 144 7.29 -16.29 -7.23
CA ALA A 144 7.25 -15.19 -8.18
C ALA A 144 8.66 -14.73 -8.57
N ALA A 145 8.90 -14.45 -9.84
CA ALA A 145 10.23 -14.17 -10.37
C ALA A 145 10.98 -13.02 -9.66
N ILE A 146 10.25 -12.01 -9.18
CA ILE A 146 10.84 -10.88 -8.47
C ILE A 146 11.48 -11.25 -7.13
N THR A 147 11.08 -12.37 -6.51
CA THR A 147 11.59 -12.78 -5.19
C THR A 147 13.07 -13.18 -5.23
N ARG A 148 13.56 -13.65 -6.39
CA ARG A 148 14.97 -14.05 -6.59
C ARG A 148 15.96 -12.90 -6.39
N PHE A 149 15.50 -11.68 -6.58
CA PHE A 149 16.31 -10.46 -6.49
C PHE A 149 15.99 -9.64 -5.24
N SER A 150 15.14 -10.16 -4.34
CA SER A 150 14.67 -9.43 -3.17
C SER A 150 15.36 -9.87 -1.89
N ASP A 151 15.60 -8.92 -1.00
CA ASP A 151 16.15 -9.15 0.35
C ASP A 151 15.03 -9.54 1.32
N ASP A 152 13.85 -8.94 1.17
CA ASP A 152 12.64 -9.27 1.91
C ASP A 152 11.48 -9.51 0.96
N VAL A 153 10.60 -10.43 1.34
CA VAL A 153 9.42 -10.80 0.55
C VAL A 153 8.17 -10.76 1.43
N LEU A 154 7.19 -9.97 1.03
CA LEU A 154 5.86 -9.94 1.61
C LEU A 154 4.90 -10.66 0.66
N THR A 155 4.45 -11.83 1.07
CA THR A 155 3.44 -12.58 0.32
C THR A 155 2.05 -12.22 0.81
N VAL A 156 1.13 -11.99 -0.14
CA VAL A 156 -0.25 -11.61 0.15
C VAL A 156 -1.19 -12.18 -0.90
N PRO A 157 -2.28 -12.85 -0.52
CA PRO A 157 -3.28 -13.33 -1.48
C PRO A 157 -3.85 -12.19 -2.32
N SER A 158 -3.91 -12.38 -3.63
CA SER A 158 -4.42 -11.35 -4.56
C SER A 158 -5.53 -11.86 -5.49
N HIS A 159 -6.01 -13.08 -5.30
CA HIS A 159 -7.02 -13.67 -6.18
C HIS A 159 -8.31 -13.97 -5.44
N THR A 160 -9.42 -13.82 -6.14
CA THR A 160 -10.74 -14.30 -5.72
C THR A 160 -11.28 -15.27 -6.76
N ARG A 161 -12.43 -15.88 -6.47
CA ARG A 161 -13.13 -16.75 -7.41
C ARG A 161 -13.43 -16.07 -8.76
N LEU A 162 -13.60 -14.74 -8.78
CA LEU A 162 -13.97 -13.96 -9.97
C LEU A 162 -12.83 -13.14 -10.57
N PHE A 163 -11.87 -12.75 -9.76
CA PHE A 163 -10.81 -11.83 -10.17
C PHE A 163 -9.44 -12.43 -9.89
N LEU A 164 -8.56 -12.35 -10.88
CA LEU A 164 -7.18 -12.79 -10.76
C LEU A 164 -6.40 -11.92 -9.75
N ASN A 165 -6.61 -10.61 -9.80
CA ASN A 165 -5.95 -9.65 -8.93
C ASN A 165 -7.00 -8.77 -8.23
N THR A 166 -7.30 -9.09 -6.97
CA THR A 166 -8.06 -8.22 -6.08
C THR A 166 -7.13 -7.31 -5.30
N LEU A 167 -7.60 -6.11 -4.96
CA LEU A 167 -6.86 -5.18 -4.11
C LEU A 167 -7.22 -5.30 -2.63
N SER A 168 -8.22 -6.08 -2.27
CA SER A 168 -8.76 -6.13 -0.91
C SER A 168 -7.67 -6.46 0.11
N ILE A 169 -7.13 -7.68 0.10
CA ILE A 169 -6.12 -8.12 1.07
C ILE A 169 -4.77 -7.41 0.88
N PRO A 170 -4.25 -7.20 -0.36
CA PRO A 170 -3.07 -6.39 -0.56
C PRO A 170 -3.15 -4.98 0.05
N MET A 171 -4.28 -4.30 -0.09
CA MET A 171 -4.51 -3.00 0.53
C MET A 171 -4.47 -3.07 2.06
N GLY A 172 -4.99 -4.15 2.62
CA GLY A 172 -4.93 -4.40 4.06
C GLY A 172 -3.50 -4.61 4.58
N LEU A 173 -2.69 -5.41 3.87
CA LEU A 173 -1.25 -5.52 4.16
C LEU A 173 -0.59 -4.14 4.18
N LEU A 174 -0.87 -3.30 3.17
CA LEU A 174 -0.28 -1.96 3.09
C LEU A 174 -0.71 -1.06 4.23
N ASN A 175 -1.95 -1.17 4.71
CA ASN A 175 -2.41 -0.44 5.88
C ASN A 175 -1.62 -0.84 7.13
N VAL A 176 -1.39 -2.14 7.35
CA VAL A 176 -0.62 -2.63 8.50
C VAL A 176 0.86 -2.25 8.37
N LEU A 177 1.47 -2.44 7.19
CA LEU A 177 2.86 -2.08 6.93
C LEU A 177 3.11 -0.58 7.14
N THR A 178 2.25 0.28 6.59
CA THR A 178 2.42 1.74 6.76
C THR A 178 2.15 2.20 8.18
N SER A 179 1.31 1.50 8.93
CA SER A 179 1.16 1.71 10.37
C SER A 179 2.44 1.31 11.13
N ALA A 180 3.05 0.17 10.78
CA ALA A 180 4.33 -0.23 11.36
C ALA A 180 5.45 0.79 11.07
N ILE A 181 5.47 1.37 9.86
CA ILE A 181 6.42 2.44 9.48
C ILE A 181 6.21 3.70 10.33
N ASP A 182 4.96 4.11 10.54
CA ASP A 182 4.64 5.28 11.38
C ASP A 182 5.03 5.04 12.84
N ILE A 183 4.74 3.85 13.36
CA ILE A 183 5.15 3.44 14.72
C ILE A 183 6.67 3.45 14.84
N GLU A 184 7.41 2.78 13.93
CA GLU A 184 8.88 2.71 13.96
C GLU A 184 9.50 4.11 13.93
N LYS A 185 8.95 5.02 13.12
CA LYS A 185 9.44 6.39 13.01
C LYS A 185 9.18 7.24 14.25
N ASN A 186 8.03 7.08 14.88
CA ASN A 186 7.54 7.99 15.92
C ASN A 186 7.60 7.38 17.32
N PHE A 187 7.83 6.05 17.45
CA PHE A 187 7.90 5.38 18.74
C PHE A 187 9.20 5.76 19.47
N LYS A 188 9.09 6.67 20.43
CA LYS A 188 10.16 7.03 21.36
C LYS A 188 9.90 6.28 22.65
N GLY A 189 10.56 5.10 22.80
CA GLY A 189 10.35 4.14 23.89
C GLY A 189 10.08 4.69 25.29
N GLU A 190 9.51 3.84 26.11
CA GLU A 190 9.13 3.91 27.51
C GLU A 190 8.77 5.27 28.13
N GLY A 191 7.48 5.49 28.39
CA GLY A 191 6.98 6.48 29.34
C GLY A 191 6.45 7.79 28.76
N LYS A 192 6.34 7.93 27.45
CA LYS A 192 5.57 9.03 26.85
C LYS A 192 4.41 8.44 26.08
N GLU A 193 3.20 8.77 26.50
CA GLU A 193 1.99 8.49 25.74
C GLU A 193 2.26 8.86 24.27
N ALA A 194 2.06 7.89 23.38
CA ALA A 194 2.16 8.12 21.94
C ALA A 194 1.03 9.07 21.54
N ILE A 195 1.29 10.36 21.66
CA ILE A 195 0.36 11.38 21.20
C ILE A 195 0.35 11.25 19.68
N TRP A 196 -0.72 10.71 19.16
CA TRP A 196 -1.07 10.74 17.75
C TRP A 196 -1.10 12.19 17.27
N GLN A 197 0.05 12.72 16.90
CA GLN A 197 0.12 13.97 16.17
C GLN A 197 -0.20 13.67 14.70
N GLY A 198 -1.47 13.38 14.41
CA GLY A 198 -1.97 13.41 13.05
C GLY A 198 -1.71 14.79 12.46
N ARG A 199 -0.59 14.96 11.77
CA ARG A 199 -0.34 16.15 10.96
C ARG A 199 -1.23 16.10 9.72
N TRP A 200 -2.46 16.52 9.88
CA TRP A 200 -3.27 16.92 8.74
C TRP A 200 -2.70 18.24 8.24
N ILE A 201 -1.98 18.21 7.13
CA ILE A 201 -1.62 19.45 6.43
C ILE A 201 -2.89 19.89 5.71
N PHE A 202 -3.69 20.73 6.36
CA PHE A 202 -4.70 21.51 5.67
C PHE A 202 -3.98 22.57 4.85
N ILE A 203 -3.94 22.41 3.55
CA ILE A 203 -3.65 23.51 2.64
C ILE A 203 -4.83 24.45 2.72
N SER A 204 -4.77 25.45 3.61
CA SER A 204 -5.72 26.53 3.61
C SER A 204 -5.54 27.29 2.29
N ARG A 205 -6.43 27.07 1.35
CA ARG A 205 -6.57 27.99 0.21
C ARG A 205 -6.97 29.34 0.78
N LYS A 206 -6.05 30.31 0.82
CA LYS A 206 -6.41 31.71 0.96
C LYS A 206 -7.40 32.02 -0.15
N LYS A 207 -8.67 32.19 0.21
CA LYS A 207 -9.72 32.60 -0.70
C LYS A 207 -9.43 34.02 -1.17
N HIS A 208 -9.06 34.16 -2.43
CA HIS A 208 -9.31 35.40 -3.14
C HIS A 208 -10.79 35.37 -3.58
N GLY A 209 -11.64 36.15 -2.91
CA GLY A 209 -12.86 36.72 -3.43
C GLY A 209 -14.07 35.82 -3.61
N TRP A 210 -14.49 35.03 -2.59
CA TRP A 210 -15.85 34.49 -2.54
C TRP A 210 -16.47 34.74 -1.18
N ASN A 211 -17.36 35.75 -1.17
CA ASN A 211 -18.19 36.10 -0.02
C ASN A 211 -19.35 35.10 0.07
N LYS A 212 -19.21 34.04 0.84
CA LYS A 212 -20.31 33.37 1.57
C LYS A 212 -19.67 32.50 2.66
N ALA A 213 -19.92 32.90 3.91
CA ALA A 213 -19.50 32.18 5.09
C ALA A 213 -20.10 30.77 5.08
N ASN A 214 -19.24 29.74 4.92
CA ASN A 214 -19.61 28.37 5.16
C ASN A 214 -19.17 28.01 6.57
N LYS A 215 -20.10 27.49 7.38
CA LYS A 215 -20.01 27.17 8.80
C LYS A 215 -18.92 26.17 9.21
N TYR A 216 -18.06 25.78 8.27
CA TYR A 216 -16.98 24.79 8.45
C TYR A 216 -15.56 25.36 8.38
N ASP A 217 -15.41 26.69 8.27
CA ASP A 217 -14.09 27.34 8.10
C ASP A 217 -13.34 27.62 9.43
N SER A 218 -13.78 27.08 10.56
CA SER A 218 -13.20 27.41 11.87
C SER A 218 -12.79 26.22 12.75
N ILE A 219 -12.47 25.05 12.15
CA ILE A 219 -11.83 23.99 12.92
C ILE A 219 -10.31 24.07 12.67
N ILE A 220 -9.69 25.12 13.20
CA ILE A 220 -8.27 25.13 13.49
C ILE A 220 -8.16 24.55 14.91
N CYS A 221 -7.82 23.26 15.03
CA CYS A 221 -7.38 22.71 16.30
C CYS A 221 -6.08 23.38 16.72
N ASN A 222 -6.14 24.41 17.52
CA ASN A 222 -5.02 24.88 18.31
C ASN A 222 -4.78 23.85 19.43
N ARG A 223 -3.79 23.00 19.26
CA ARG A 223 -3.42 21.96 20.20
C ARG A 223 -2.53 22.52 21.29
N GLU A 224 -3.12 23.00 22.33
CA GLU A 224 -2.42 22.97 23.62
C GLU A 224 -3.31 22.48 24.78
N ASN A 225 -4.64 22.38 24.67
CA ASN A 225 -5.50 22.01 25.83
C ASN A 225 -6.91 21.50 25.49
N ASP A 226 -7.18 20.70 24.45
CA ASP A 226 -8.55 20.23 24.22
C ASP A 226 -8.75 18.74 24.48
N ASP A 227 -9.58 18.48 25.49
CA ASP A 227 -10.13 17.21 25.92
C ASP A 227 -11.04 16.60 24.83
N TYR A 228 -10.84 15.34 24.49
CA TYR A 228 -11.54 14.62 23.41
C TYR A 228 -13.06 14.43 23.62
N SER A 229 -13.60 14.82 24.77
CA SER A 229 -15.03 14.65 25.09
C SER A 229 -15.96 15.51 24.23
N SER A 230 -15.46 16.59 23.60
CA SER A 230 -16.27 17.51 22.79
C SER A 230 -16.41 17.12 21.30
N PHE A 231 -15.64 16.14 20.82
CA PHE A 231 -15.63 15.78 19.41
C PHE A 231 -16.81 14.88 18.97
N PHE A 232 -17.42 14.17 19.91
CA PHE A 232 -18.54 13.25 19.61
C PHE A 232 -19.92 13.91 19.70
N SER A 233 -20.04 15.14 20.20
CA SER A 233 -21.34 15.81 20.33
C SER A 233 -21.84 16.50 19.06
N VAL A 234 -21.03 16.61 18.00
CA VAL A 234 -21.37 17.31 16.76
C VAL A 234 -22.03 16.42 15.71
N PHE A 235 -22.04 15.10 15.91
CA PHE A 235 -22.63 14.14 14.96
C PHE A 235 -23.96 13.51 15.41
N SER A 236 -24.59 14.02 16.47
CA SER A 236 -25.89 13.51 16.98
C SER A 236 -26.98 14.57 17.01
N THR A 237 -27.14 15.35 15.93
CA THR A 237 -28.36 16.09 15.60
C THR A 237 -28.59 16.11 14.09
#